data_75aeffe6536b1606c59d1143d0f644ce
#
_entry.id   75aeffe6536b1606c59d1143d0f644ce
#
_cell.length_a   1.000
_cell.length_b   1.000
_cell.length_c   1.000
_cell.angle_alpha   90.00
_cell.angle_beta   90.00
_cell.angle_gamma   90.00
#
_symmetry.space_group_name_H-M   'P 1'
#
loop_
_entity.id
_entity.type
_entity.pdbx_description
1 polymer ?
#
loop_
_entity_poly.entity_id
_entity_poly.type
_entity_poly.pdbx_seq_one_letter_code
_entity_poly.pdbx_strand_id
1 'polypeptide(L)'
;IIKSKSLSGGTICIGVSEIALRIFLLKKLEKFTELFPDVKIKLTNHSTNQAVNALKAGLVDFAVVTTPVNLTGDMKSESLCSFHDILIAGPKYSQPDNKIIHLEELQDYPFISMAEGTGTHDHYTKFFYDNNLHFNLDMEASTTDQVLAMVQANLGLGFYPEELASEYIMRGEIFPVNLY
;
A
#
# COMPACT_ATOMS: atom_id res chain seq x y z
N ILE A 1 -26.47 16.64 -33.65
CA ILE A 1 -26.68 16.76 -32.17
C ILE A 1 -26.59 15.34 -31.61
N ILE A 2 -25.43 14.94 -31.14
CA ILE A 2 -25.24 13.69 -30.42
C ILE A 2 -25.84 13.92 -29.04
N LYS A 3 -27.02 13.34 -28.77
CA LYS A 3 -27.56 13.23 -27.40
C LYS A 3 -26.54 12.40 -26.63
N SER A 4 -25.78 13.02 -25.73
CA SER A 4 -25.09 12.36 -24.66
C SER A 4 -26.10 11.44 -23.98
N LYS A 5 -25.95 10.11 -24.10
CA LYS A 5 -26.63 9.16 -23.24
C LYS A 5 -26.09 9.49 -21.83
N SER A 6 -26.92 10.13 -21.00
CA SER A 6 -26.66 10.20 -19.58
C SER A 6 -26.44 8.75 -19.12
N LEU A 7 -25.30 8.48 -18.49
CA LEU A 7 -25.06 7.25 -17.75
C LEU A 7 -26.14 7.18 -16.65
N SER A 8 -27.29 6.61 -16.99
CA SER A 8 -28.39 6.41 -16.05
C SER A 8 -27.98 5.27 -15.12
N GLY A 9 -27.65 5.62 -13.90
CA GLY A 9 -27.52 4.79 -12.71
C GLY A 9 -27.09 3.34 -12.90
N GLY A 10 -25.82 3.05 -12.69
CA GLY A 10 -25.25 1.71 -12.59
C GLY A 10 -24.44 1.56 -11.30
N THR A 11 -23.88 0.38 -11.10
CA THR A 11 -22.93 0.13 -10.01
C THR A 11 -21.58 -0.24 -10.61
N ILE A 12 -20.52 0.40 -10.15
CA ILE A 12 -19.14 0.05 -10.46
C ILE A 12 -18.55 -0.64 -9.23
N CYS A 13 -18.05 -1.86 -9.42
CA CYS A 13 -17.39 -2.65 -8.39
C CYS A 13 -15.86 -2.58 -8.58
N ILE A 14 -15.14 -2.07 -7.61
CA ILE A 14 -13.70 -1.85 -7.70
C ILE A 14 -12.99 -2.67 -6.61
N GLY A 15 -12.06 -3.54 -7.03
CA GLY A 15 -11.11 -4.18 -6.12
C GLY A 15 -9.94 -3.23 -5.90
N VAL A 16 -9.59 -2.94 -4.65
CA VAL A 16 -8.56 -1.94 -4.39
C VAL A 16 -7.68 -2.36 -3.21
N SER A 17 -6.36 -2.14 -3.32
CA SER A 17 -5.49 -2.22 -2.15
C SER A 17 -5.53 -0.91 -1.37
N GLU A 18 -5.30 -0.98 -0.07
CA GLU A 18 -5.39 0.17 0.82
C GLU A 18 -4.48 1.33 0.39
N ILE A 19 -3.23 1.04 0.06
CA ILE A 19 -2.27 2.04 -0.42
C ILE A 19 -2.78 2.68 -1.72
N ALA A 20 -3.21 1.87 -2.69
CA ALA A 20 -3.71 2.37 -3.97
C ALA A 20 -4.99 3.22 -3.81
N LEU A 21 -5.85 2.85 -2.86
CA LEU A 21 -7.02 3.65 -2.51
C LEU A 21 -6.60 5.05 -2.02
N ARG A 22 -5.72 5.11 -1.02
CA ARG A 22 -5.36 6.35 -0.33
C ARG A 22 -4.49 7.27 -1.19
N ILE A 23 -3.49 6.71 -1.87
CA ILE A 23 -2.55 7.52 -2.67
C ILE A 23 -3.20 8.02 -3.97
N PHE A 24 -4.01 7.19 -4.62
CA PHE A 24 -4.49 7.49 -5.97
C PHE A 24 -6.01 7.58 -6.08
N LEU A 25 -6.75 6.52 -5.70
CA LEU A 25 -8.13 6.34 -6.13
C LEU A 25 -9.09 7.35 -5.47
N LEU A 26 -8.92 7.70 -4.20
CA LEU A 26 -9.84 8.60 -3.49
C LEU A 26 -10.00 9.95 -4.22
N LYS A 27 -8.89 10.57 -4.64
CA LYS A 27 -8.92 11.84 -5.38
C LYS A 27 -9.61 11.74 -6.74
N LYS A 28 -9.59 10.54 -7.36
CA LYS A 28 -10.29 10.29 -8.63
C LYS A 28 -11.76 10.05 -8.42
N LEU A 29 -12.12 9.33 -7.35
CA LEU A 29 -13.51 9.08 -6.99
C LEU A 29 -14.25 10.36 -6.59
N GLU A 30 -13.61 11.28 -5.88
CA GLU A 30 -14.17 12.59 -5.55
C GLU A 30 -14.66 13.29 -6.83
N LYS A 31 -13.79 13.45 -7.81
CA LYS A 31 -14.16 14.07 -9.09
C LYS A 31 -15.18 13.27 -9.90
N PHE A 32 -15.09 11.94 -9.83
CA PHE A 32 -16.01 11.06 -10.55
C PHE A 32 -17.43 11.19 -10.00
N THR A 33 -17.61 11.20 -8.68
CA THR A 33 -18.94 11.32 -8.05
C THR A 33 -19.59 12.68 -8.28
N GLU A 34 -18.80 13.74 -8.42
CA GLU A 34 -19.32 15.05 -8.84
C GLU A 34 -19.88 15.03 -10.26
N LEU A 35 -19.23 14.31 -11.19
CA LEU A 35 -19.63 14.24 -12.59
C LEU A 35 -20.74 13.23 -12.83
N PHE A 36 -20.81 12.17 -12.02
CA PHE A 36 -21.72 11.03 -12.19
C PHE A 36 -22.40 10.65 -10.86
N PRO A 37 -23.24 11.55 -10.30
CA PRO A 37 -23.83 11.37 -8.97
C PRO A 37 -24.78 10.17 -8.86
N ASP A 38 -25.34 9.72 -9.99
CA ASP A 38 -26.28 8.59 -10.04
C ASP A 38 -25.58 7.21 -10.12
N VAL A 39 -24.25 7.18 -10.27
CA VAL A 39 -23.46 5.95 -10.32
C VAL A 39 -23.10 5.51 -8.90
N LYS A 40 -23.47 4.30 -8.55
CA LYS A 40 -23.08 3.69 -7.28
C LYS A 40 -21.66 3.11 -7.38
N ILE A 41 -20.85 3.34 -6.36
CA ILE A 41 -19.50 2.79 -6.28
C ILE A 41 -19.45 1.80 -5.13
N LYS A 42 -19.00 0.58 -5.43
CA LYS A 42 -18.74 -0.45 -4.44
C LYS A 42 -17.23 -0.73 -4.43
N LEU A 43 -16.58 -0.42 -3.31
CA LEU A 43 -15.18 -0.73 -3.07
C LEU A 43 -15.06 -2.01 -2.25
N THR A 44 -14.12 -2.87 -2.64
CA THR A 44 -13.73 -4.03 -1.85
C THR A 44 -12.23 -3.99 -1.61
N ASN A 45 -11.83 -4.03 -0.33
CA ASN A 45 -10.42 -4.03 0.03
C ASN A 45 -9.82 -5.41 -0.19
N HIS A 46 -8.69 -5.46 -0.87
CA HIS A 46 -7.98 -6.68 -1.24
C HIS A 46 -6.47 -6.46 -1.20
N SER A 47 -5.71 -7.50 -0.88
CA SER A 47 -4.32 -7.53 -1.31
C SER A 47 -4.24 -7.59 -2.85
N THR A 48 -3.10 -7.26 -3.44
CA THR A 48 -2.92 -7.30 -4.89
C THR A 48 -3.35 -8.66 -5.49
N ASN A 49 -2.92 -9.76 -4.89
CA ASN A 49 -3.26 -11.12 -5.35
C ASN A 49 -4.77 -11.41 -5.23
N GLN A 50 -5.41 -10.98 -4.15
CA GLN A 50 -6.85 -11.13 -3.95
C GLN A 50 -7.65 -10.31 -4.97
N ALA A 51 -7.22 -9.07 -5.26
CA ALA A 51 -7.87 -8.21 -6.25
C ALA A 51 -7.80 -8.80 -7.66
N VAL A 52 -6.66 -9.37 -8.05
CA VAL A 52 -6.50 -10.10 -9.32
C VAL A 52 -7.45 -11.30 -9.39
N ASN A 53 -7.57 -12.06 -8.31
CA ASN A 53 -8.49 -13.20 -8.25
C ASN A 53 -9.96 -12.76 -8.30
N ALA A 54 -10.34 -11.67 -7.63
CA ALA A 54 -11.67 -11.10 -7.69
C ALA A 54 -12.03 -10.63 -9.11
N LEU A 55 -11.06 -10.03 -9.82
CA LEU A 55 -11.23 -9.62 -11.22
C LEU A 55 -11.43 -10.85 -12.14
N LYS A 56 -10.64 -11.91 -11.97
CA LYS A 56 -10.80 -13.18 -12.70
C LYS A 56 -12.18 -13.79 -12.50
N ALA A 57 -12.67 -13.74 -11.28
CA ALA A 57 -13.98 -14.29 -10.93
C ALA A 57 -15.16 -13.39 -11.35
N GLY A 58 -14.91 -12.22 -11.97
CA GLY A 58 -15.95 -11.27 -12.36
C GLY A 58 -16.66 -10.61 -11.17
N LEU A 59 -16.05 -10.63 -9.99
CA LEU A 59 -16.62 -10.02 -8.77
C LEU A 59 -16.39 -8.50 -8.72
N VAL A 60 -15.42 -8.01 -9.48
CA VAL A 60 -15.13 -6.59 -9.65
C VAL A 60 -14.95 -6.27 -11.13
N ASP A 61 -15.27 -5.03 -11.52
CA ASP A 61 -15.17 -4.57 -12.91
C ASP A 61 -13.72 -4.25 -13.29
N PHE A 62 -12.97 -3.72 -12.34
CA PHE A 62 -11.52 -3.51 -12.44
C PHE A 62 -10.88 -3.48 -11.04
N ALA A 63 -9.54 -3.52 -11.02
CA ALA A 63 -8.78 -3.45 -9.78
C ALA A 63 -7.72 -2.33 -9.84
N VAL A 64 -7.51 -1.66 -8.71
CA VAL A 64 -6.44 -0.68 -8.53
C VAL A 64 -5.57 -1.15 -7.36
N VAL A 65 -4.35 -1.56 -7.69
CA VAL A 65 -3.47 -2.26 -6.75
C VAL A 65 -2.03 -1.76 -6.86
N THR A 66 -1.20 -2.13 -5.92
CA THR A 66 0.24 -1.86 -5.96
C THR A 66 0.99 -3.00 -6.67
N THR A 67 2.10 -2.70 -7.28
CA THR A 67 3.03 -3.70 -7.83
C THR A 67 3.91 -4.31 -6.71
N PRO A 68 4.44 -5.53 -6.89
CA PRO A 68 4.34 -6.38 -8.07
C PRO A 68 2.95 -6.98 -8.28
N VAL A 69 2.57 -7.21 -9.53
CA VAL A 69 1.31 -7.85 -9.91
C VAL A 69 1.56 -8.95 -10.94
N ASN A 70 1.06 -10.15 -10.66
CA ASN A 70 1.13 -11.27 -11.57
C ASN A 70 -0.16 -11.37 -12.39
N LEU A 71 -0.10 -10.90 -13.64
CA LEU A 71 -1.23 -10.97 -14.55
C LEU A 71 -1.31 -12.34 -15.22
N THR A 72 -2.53 -12.78 -15.46
CA THR A 72 -2.79 -14.05 -16.16
C THR A 72 -3.97 -13.88 -17.12
N GLY A 73 -3.96 -14.63 -18.22
CA GLY A 73 -5.00 -14.57 -19.23
C GLY A 73 -4.99 -13.24 -19.99
N ASP A 74 -6.19 -12.73 -20.31
CA ASP A 74 -6.37 -11.52 -21.12
C ASP A 74 -6.36 -10.21 -20.30
N MET A 75 -5.87 -10.25 -19.08
CA MET A 75 -5.78 -9.07 -18.22
C MET A 75 -4.77 -8.07 -18.77
N LYS A 76 -5.12 -6.79 -18.70
CA LYS A 76 -4.21 -5.69 -19.01
C LYS A 76 -3.98 -4.86 -17.76
N SER A 77 -2.78 -4.34 -17.60
CA SER A 77 -2.44 -3.38 -16.55
C SER A 77 -1.89 -2.10 -17.16
N GLU A 78 -2.13 -1.01 -16.45
CA GLU A 78 -1.59 0.30 -16.75
C GLU A 78 -1.00 0.88 -15.47
N SER A 79 0.22 1.45 -15.56
CA SER A 79 0.84 2.15 -14.44
C SER A 79 0.18 3.53 -14.30
N LEU A 80 -0.33 3.82 -13.10
CA LEU A 80 -1.06 5.06 -12.81
C LEU A 80 -0.20 6.11 -12.12
N CYS A 81 0.61 5.70 -11.16
CA CYS A 81 1.59 6.52 -10.45
C CYS A 81 2.62 5.62 -9.78
N SER A 82 3.70 6.23 -9.29
CA SER A 82 4.66 5.58 -8.39
C SER A 82 4.62 6.26 -7.03
N PHE A 83 5.04 5.54 -5.99
CA PHE A 83 5.24 6.03 -4.64
C PHE A 83 6.51 5.41 -4.06
N HIS A 84 7.00 5.96 -2.97
CA HIS A 84 8.20 5.46 -2.29
C HIS A 84 7.83 5.04 -0.87
N ASP A 85 8.38 3.94 -0.43
CA ASP A 85 8.34 3.56 0.97
C ASP A 85 9.56 4.11 1.69
N ILE A 86 9.35 4.58 2.91
CA ILE A 86 10.41 4.96 3.85
C ILE A 86 10.37 4.02 5.04
N LEU A 87 11.53 3.84 5.68
CA LEU A 87 11.60 3.14 6.94
C LEU A 87 11.14 4.08 8.05
N ILE A 88 10.21 3.62 8.89
CA ILE A 88 9.63 4.38 9.98
C ILE A 88 9.84 3.69 11.32
N ALA A 89 9.95 4.50 12.38
CA ALA A 89 10.09 4.08 13.76
C ALA A 89 9.11 4.84 14.65
N GLY A 90 8.65 4.21 15.72
CA GLY A 90 8.02 4.92 16.83
C GLY A 90 9.06 5.64 17.71
N PRO A 91 8.62 6.47 18.69
CA PRO A 91 9.52 7.25 19.55
C PRO A 91 10.63 6.46 20.21
N LYS A 92 10.37 5.20 20.61
CA LYS A 92 11.35 4.32 21.28
C LYS A 92 12.56 3.99 20.39
N TYR A 93 12.34 3.87 19.08
CA TYR A 93 13.36 3.45 18.12
C TYR A 93 13.77 4.61 17.19
N SER A 94 13.30 5.83 17.48
CA SER A 94 13.72 7.02 16.72
C SER A 94 15.23 7.19 16.79
N GLN A 95 15.82 7.60 15.67
CA GLN A 95 17.26 7.84 15.56
C GLN A 95 17.52 9.34 15.45
N PRO A 96 18.70 9.83 15.87
CA PRO A 96 19.12 11.19 15.54
C PRO A 96 19.07 11.44 14.02
N ASP A 97 18.67 12.63 13.58
CA ASP A 97 18.46 12.98 12.17
C ASP A 97 19.66 12.69 11.25
N ASN A 98 20.86 12.69 11.79
CA ASN A 98 22.10 12.44 11.08
C ASN A 98 22.60 10.98 11.16
N LYS A 99 21.89 10.10 11.89
CA LYS A 99 22.26 8.69 11.94
C LYS A 99 21.70 7.97 10.72
N ILE A 100 22.59 7.32 9.98
CA ILE A 100 22.27 6.39 8.90
C ILE A 100 22.36 4.98 9.47
N ILE A 101 21.37 4.17 9.25
CA ILE A 101 21.35 2.73 9.56
C ILE A 101 21.65 1.98 8.26
N HIS A 102 22.59 1.04 8.32
CA HIS A 102 22.82 0.13 7.20
C HIS A 102 21.78 -0.99 7.21
N LEU A 103 21.46 -1.51 6.02
CA LEU A 103 20.39 -2.52 5.85
C LEU A 103 20.64 -3.76 6.73
N GLU A 104 21.90 -4.14 6.94
CA GLU A 104 22.27 -5.26 7.81
C GLU A 104 21.95 -5.02 9.29
N GLU A 105 22.01 -3.76 9.74
CA GLU A 105 21.71 -3.39 11.13
C GLU A 105 20.20 -3.52 11.45
N LEU A 106 19.34 -3.65 10.45
CA LEU A 106 17.89 -3.87 10.68
C LEU A 106 17.62 -5.18 11.41
N GLN A 107 18.53 -6.15 11.36
CA GLN A 107 18.42 -7.40 12.11
C GLN A 107 18.50 -7.20 13.64
N ASP A 108 19.02 -6.06 14.10
CA ASP A 108 19.12 -5.71 15.52
C ASP A 108 17.81 -5.07 16.07
N TYR A 109 16.82 -4.84 15.21
CA TYR A 109 15.55 -4.23 15.58
C TYR A 109 14.40 -5.18 15.30
N PRO A 110 13.36 -5.18 16.16
CA PRO A 110 12.13 -5.86 15.81
C PRO A 110 11.56 -5.27 14.51
N PHE A 111 11.18 -6.13 13.56
CA PHE A 111 10.72 -5.71 12.26
C PHE A 111 9.28 -6.13 11.99
N ILE A 112 8.49 -5.20 11.48
CA ILE A 112 7.06 -5.34 11.22
C ILE A 112 6.81 -5.18 9.73
N SER A 113 6.11 -6.11 9.12
CA SER A 113 5.66 -5.97 7.74
C SER A 113 4.36 -6.73 7.49
N MET A 114 3.92 -6.72 6.24
CA MET A 114 2.74 -7.47 5.81
C MET A 114 3.02 -8.97 5.83
N ALA A 115 1.97 -9.74 6.13
CA ALA A 115 2.02 -11.20 6.18
C ALA A 115 2.41 -11.83 4.85
N GLU A 116 2.95 -13.04 4.92
CA GLU A 116 3.27 -13.88 3.76
C GLU A 116 2.06 -14.01 2.82
N GLY A 117 2.32 -14.10 1.51
CA GLY A 117 1.28 -14.17 0.47
C GLY A 117 0.73 -12.80 0.05
N THR A 118 1.25 -11.70 0.60
CA THR A 118 0.96 -10.36 0.11
C THR A 118 2.04 -9.86 -0.86
N GLY A 119 1.66 -9.01 -1.81
CA GLY A 119 2.64 -8.42 -2.74
C GLY A 119 3.72 -7.57 -2.04
N THR A 120 3.39 -6.96 -0.90
CA THR A 120 4.35 -6.20 -0.08
C THR A 120 5.38 -7.13 0.55
N HIS A 121 4.96 -8.25 1.12
CA HIS A 121 5.88 -9.26 1.65
C HIS A 121 6.82 -9.78 0.56
N ASP A 122 6.28 -10.15 -0.61
CA ASP A 122 7.08 -10.65 -1.74
C ASP A 122 8.08 -9.59 -2.22
N HIS A 123 7.67 -8.32 -2.26
CA HIS A 123 8.53 -7.19 -2.63
C HIS A 123 9.73 -7.06 -1.68
N TYR A 124 9.50 -7.04 -0.36
CA TYR A 124 10.59 -6.90 0.61
C TYR A 124 11.43 -8.17 0.74
N THR A 125 10.84 -9.35 0.63
CA THR A 125 11.61 -10.60 0.57
C THR A 125 12.62 -10.55 -0.58
N LYS A 126 12.18 -10.10 -1.77
CA LYS A 126 13.07 -9.91 -2.91
C LYS A 126 14.12 -8.83 -2.67
N PHE A 127 13.73 -7.67 -2.11
CA PHE A 127 14.63 -6.56 -1.82
C PHE A 127 15.77 -6.97 -0.88
N PHE A 128 15.46 -7.66 0.21
CA PHE A 128 16.48 -8.17 1.14
C PHE A 128 17.35 -9.24 0.50
N TYR A 129 16.74 -10.17 -0.25
CA TYR A 129 17.47 -11.21 -0.96
C TYR A 129 18.47 -10.64 -1.99
N ASP A 130 18.06 -9.62 -2.76
CA ASP A 130 18.92 -8.95 -3.74
C ASP A 130 20.12 -8.24 -3.07
N ASN A 131 20.01 -7.93 -1.78
CA ASN A 131 21.08 -7.37 -0.94
C ASN A 131 21.81 -8.44 -0.08
N ASN A 132 21.66 -9.74 -0.39
CA ASN A 132 22.25 -10.88 0.32
C ASN A 132 21.84 -10.96 1.80
N LEU A 133 20.63 -10.52 2.14
CA LEU A 133 20.06 -10.56 3.47
C LEU A 133 18.79 -11.39 3.51
N HIS A 134 18.46 -11.90 4.69
CA HIS A 134 17.17 -12.55 4.93
C HIS A 134 16.16 -11.54 5.45
N PHE A 135 14.95 -11.61 4.90
CA PHE A 135 13.83 -10.83 5.39
C PHE A 135 13.16 -11.57 6.55
N ASN A 136 13.56 -11.21 7.78
CA ASN A 136 13.02 -11.82 8.99
C ASN A 136 12.01 -10.86 9.62
N LEU A 137 10.80 -11.34 9.86
CA LEU A 137 9.74 -10.59 10.53
C LEU A 137 9.59 -11.06 11.97
N ASP A 138 9.53 -10.11 12.90
CA ASP A 138 9.13 -10.39 14.28
C ASP A 138 7.61 -10.31 14.43
N MET A 139 6.96 -9.49 13.61
CA MET A 139 5.52 -9.30 13.62
C MET A 139 4.96 -9.14 12.21
N GLU A 140 3.84 -9.79 11.98
CA GLU A 140 3.10 -9.73 10.72
C GLU A 140 1.79 -8.97 10.89
N ALA A 141 1.48 -8.14 9.90
CA ALA A 141 0.25 -7.36 9.82
C ALA A 141 -0.59 -7.77 8.60
N SER A 142 -1.90 -7.67 8.72
CA SER A 142 -2.83 -7.96 7.62
C SER A 142 -3.10 -6.73 6.73
N THR A 143 -2.85 -5.52 7.24
CA THR A 143 -3.06 -4.27 6.52
C THR A 143 -1.92 -3.29 6.78
N THR A 144 -1.70 -2.37 5.84
CA THR A 144 -0.68 -1.33 5.96
C THR A 144 -0.93 -0.41 7.15
N ASP A 145 -2.21 -0.11 7.48
CA ASP A 145 -2.54 0.69 8.66
C ASP A 145 -2.22 -0.03 9.97
N GLN A 146 -2.28 -1.37 10.00
CA GLN A 146 -1.80 -2.12 11.16
C GLN A 146 -0.28 -2.00 11.34
N VAL A 147 0.50 -2.02 10.24
CA VAL A 147 1.96 -1.78 10.32
C VAL A 147 2.21 -0.42 10.98
N LEU A 148 1.55 0.64 10.51
CA LEU A 148 1.66 1.98 11.09
C LEU A 148 1.31 1.99 12.59
N ALA A 149 0.17 1.43 12.96
CA ALA A 149 -0.29 1.39 14.34
C ALA A 149 0.69 0.64 15.26
N MET A 150 1.28 -0.46 14.79
CA MET A 150 2.27 -1.24 15.53
C MET A 150 3.58 -0.46 15.69
N VAL A 151 4.03 0.26 14.66
CA VAL A 151 5.20 1.15 14.75
C VAL A 151 4.96 2.27 15.75
N GLN A 152 3.79 2.96 15.68
CA GLN A 152 3.39 3.99 16.65
C GLN A 152 3.38 3.45 18.10
N ALA A 153 2.96 2.19 18.28
CA ALA A 153 2.98 1.51 19.55
C ALA A 153 4.39 1.07 20.03
N ASN A 154 5.44 1.43 19.31
CA ASN A 154 6.83 1.08 19.61
C ASN A 154 7.12 -0.43 19.59
N LEU A 155 6.45 -1.19 18.75
CA LEU A 155 6.67 -2.62 18.63
C LEU A 155 7.84 -2.97 17.72
N GLY A 156 8.25 -2.07 16.83
CA GLY A 156 9.38 -2.28 15.92
C GLY A 156 9.49 -1.21 14.85
N LEU A 157 10.32 -1.49 13.86
CA LEU A 157 10.47 -0.70 12.63
C LEU A 157 9.59 -1.32 11.53
N GLY A 158 9.23 -0.51 10.53
CA GLY A 158 8.52 -1.01 9.35
C GLY A 158 8.65 -0.07 8.18
N PHE A 159 8.43 -0.56 6.97
CA PHE A 159 8.31 0.28 5.78
C PHE A 159 6.88 0.79 5.62
N TYR A 160 6.76 2.04 5.21
CA TYR A 160 5.47 2.70 5.02
C TYR A 160 5.56 3.76 3.91
N PRO A 161 4.51 3.96 3.09
CA PRO A 161 4.54 4.97 2.03
C PRO A 161 4.79 6.38 2.57
N GLU A 162 5.79 7.06 2.01
CA GLU A 162 6.21 8.40 2.43
C GLU A 162 5.06 9.41 2.39
N GLU A 163 4.25 9.37 1.32
CA GLU A 163 3.12 10.28 1.15
C GLU A 163 2.08 10.13 2.27
N LEU A 164 1.90 8.90 2.77
CA LEU A 164 0.98 8.62 3.87
C LEU A 164 1.61 8.84 5.24
N ALA A 165 2.95 8.75 5.34
CA ALA A 165 3.69 8.94 6.58
C ALA A 165 3.76 10.42 7.01
N SER A 166 3.76 11.33 6.05
CA SER A 166 4.08 12.76 6.25
C SER A 166 3.26 13.42 7.37
N GLU A 167 1.97 13.14 7.45
CA GLU A 167 1.09 13.70 8.48
C GLU A 167 1.47 13.21 9.89
N TYR A 168 1.80 11.94 10.03
CA TYR A 168 2.19 11.33 11.31
C TYR A 168 3.58 11.76 11.75
N ILE A 169 4.49 12.00 10.79
CA ILE A 169 5.82 12.58 11.06
C ILE A 169 5.67 14.01 11.58
N MET A 170 4.84 14.84 10.93
CA MET A 170 4.60 16.21 11.38
C MET A 170 4.00 16.29 12.79
N ARG A 171 3.21 15.29 13.19
CA ARG A 171 2.64 15.19 14.54
C ARG A 171 3.62 14.58 15.57
N GLY A 172 4.79 14.11 15.14
CA GLY A 172 5.76 13.46 16.01
C GLY A 172 5.32 12.06 16.51
N GLU A 173 4.39 11.43 15.81
CA GLU A 173 3.87 10.10 16.14
C GLU A 173 4.77 8.98 15.62
N ILE A 174 5.46 9.23 14.51
CA ILE A 174 6.49 8.36 13.93
C ILE A 174 7.67 9.20 13.43
N PHE A 175 8.79 8.55 13.23
CA PHE A 175 10.05 9.17 12.81
C PHE A 175 10.62 8.41 11.60
N PRO A 176 11.06 9.12 10.55
CA PRO A 176 11.77 8.48 9.46
C PRO A 176 13.13 7.98 9.95
N VAL A 177 13.55 6.85 9.44
CA VAL A 177 14.87 6.26 9.69
C VAL A 177 15.64 6.28 8.39
N ASN A 178 16.80 6.96 8.39
CA ASN A 178 17.66 7.04 7.22
C ASN A 178 18.34 5.69 7.00
N LEU A 179 18.02 5.04 5.89
CA LEU A 179 18.56 3.73 5.49
C LEU A 179 19.56 3.91 4.34
N TYR A 180 20.70 3.17 4.43
CA TYR A 180 21.72 3.09 3.38
C TYR A 180 21.86 1.67 2.88
#